data_2d1ac71c456b6d0bbeaf48777ee7495b
#
_entry.id   2d1ac71c456b6d0bbeaf48777ee7495b
#
_cell.length_a   1.000
_cell.length_b   1.000
_cell.length_c   1.000
_cell.angle_alpha   90.00
_cell.angle_beta   90.00
_cell.angle_gamma   90.00
#
_symmetry.space_group_name_H-M   'P 1'
#
loop_
_entity.id
_entity.type
_entity.pdbx_description
1 polymer ?
#
loop_
_entity_poly.entity_id
_entity_poly.type
_entity_poly.pdbx_seq_one_letter_code
_entity_poly.pdbx_strand_id
1 'polypeptide(L)'
;LGVLFTGSSIGGIVLPIALTHLINEVGFGWSMRICAFIILFLLILANLTIRPYRPPQQTQKVTWAQLGKPFRETQFILIVIGFFLFSYGFFAVVNYLPVQAVSTGMNSNLVQYIVPILNAGSLFGRLFSGFLGDKLGRYNIFIVVCYLSGIWILALWLPDTSTAALIAFSALFGFFSGAYVSLITPLLIQISPMAEIGFRTGIVLFLISLGGLTTNPVNGAIIDSSAGWSGLKIFSGVLCLAGTSFVLVARIRQTGWKVLARF
;
A
#
# COMPACT_ATOMS: atom_id res chain seq x y z
N LEU A 1 -6.61 1.57 14.31
CA LEU A 1 -5.84 2.05 13.14
C LEU A 1 -6.51 1.62 11.82
N GLY A 2 -7.03 0.39 11.67
CA GLY A 2 -7.71 -0.05 10.45
C GLY A 2 -8.80 0.91 9.98
N VAL A 3 -9.69 1.34 10.88
CA VAL A 3 -10.76 2.31 10.57
C VAL A 3 -10.20 3.66 10.09
N LEU A 4 -9.11 4.13 10.67
CA LEU A 4 -8.49 5.40 10.26
C LEU A 4 -7.99 5.35 8.80
N PHE A 5 -7.45 4.21 8.39
CA PHE A 5 -6.95 4.04 7.02
C PHE A 5 -8.05 3.82 5.97
N THR A 6 -9.33 3.54 6.36
CA THR A 6 -10.43 3.38 5.39
C THR A 6 -10.74 4.68 4.64
N GLY A 7 -10.47 5.83 5.24
CA GLY A 7 -10.68 7.14 4.60
C GLY A 7 -9.99 7.27 3.24
N SER A 8 -8.75 6.76 3.12
CA SER A 8 -8.04 6.80 1.85
C SER A 8 -8.64 5.85 0.79
N SER A 9 -9.23 4.71 1.20
CA SER A 9 -9.96 3.84 0.26
C SER A 9 -11.25 4.50 -0.22
N ILE A 10 -12.00 5.15 0.65
CA ILE A 10 -13.21 5.91 0.29
C ILE A 10 -12.84 7.02 -0.72
N GLY A 11 -11.78 7.78 -0.45
CA GLY A 11 -11.27 8.78 -1.39
C GLY A 11 -10.87 8.16 -2.73
N GLY A 12 -10.21 7.01 -2.72
CA GLY A 12 -9.80 6.25 -3.91
C GLY A 12 -10.97 5.65 -4.71
N ILE A 13 -12.15 5.51 -4.12
CA ILE A 13 -13.39 5.14 -4.82
C ILE A 13 -14.07 6.39 -5.40
N VAL A 14 -14.32 7.37 -4.53
CA VAL A 14 -15.17 8.52 -4.86
C VAL A 14 -14.48 9.49 -5.82
N LEU A 15 -13.21 9.84 -5.56
CA LEU A 15 -12.53 10.88 -6.35
C LEU A 15 -12.32 10.52 -7.81
N PRO A 16 -11.88 9.30 -8.20
CA PRO A 16 -11.74 8.96 -9.62
C PRO A 16 -13.08 8.98 -10.37
N ILE A 17 -14.14 8.45 -9.76
CA ILE A 17 -15.49 8.43 -10.38
C ILE A 17 -15.99 9.87 -10.53
N ALA A 18 -15.94 10.67 -9.45
CA ALA A 18 -16.37 12.06 -9.48
C ALA A 18 -15.59 12.88 -10.50
N LEU A 19 -14.27 12.70 -10.56
CA LEU A 19 -13.41 13.43 -11.47
C LEU A 19 -13.74 13.13 -12.94
N THR A 20 -13.98 11.85 -13.28
CA THR A 20 -14.34 11.46 -14.64
C THR A 20 -15.66 12.13 -15.08
N HIS A 21 -16.67 12.14 -14.23
CA HIS A 21 -17.95 12.81 -14.55
C HIS A 21 -17.80 14.33 -14.61
N LEU A 22 -17.11 14.94 -13.64
CA LEU A 22 -16.90 16.38 -13.62
C LEU A 22 -16.13 16.90 -14.84
N ILE A 23 -15.11 16.16 -15.31
CA ILE A 23 -14.35 16.55 -16.51
C ILE A 23 -15.27 16.67 -17.73
N ASN A 24 -16.21 15.74 -17.86
CA ASN A 24 -17.16 15.75 -18.98
C ASN A 24 -18.21 16.87 -18.88
N GLU A 25 -18.59 17.29 -17.67
CA GLU A 25 -19.64 18.31 -17.45
C GLU A 25 -19.08 19.73 -17.38
N VAL A 26 -18.00 19.96 -16.62
CA VAL A 26 -17.50 21.31 -16.32
C VAL A 26 -16.08 21.56 -16.81
N GLY A 27 -15.47 20.57 -17.48
CA GLY A 27 -14.12 20.62 -18.00
C GLY A 27 -13.05 20.42 -16.92
N PHE A 28 -11.81 20.15 -17.38
CA PHE A 28 -10.69 19.77 -16.51
C PHE A 28 -10.38 20.81 -15.40
N GLY A 29 -10.33 22.09 -15.78
CA GLY A 29 -9.93 23.16 -14.84
C GLY A 29 -10.87 23.30 -13.63
N TRP A 30 -12.17 23.27 -13.86
CA TRP A 30 -13.16 23.35 -12.79
C TRP A 30 -13.26 22.06 -12.00
N SER A 31 -13.12 20.91 -12.64
CA SER A 31 -13.09 19.61 -11.95
C SER A 31 -11.98 19.56 -10.90
N MET A 32 -10.77 20.00 -11.24
CA MET A 32 -9.64 20.05 -10.31
C MET A 32 -9.89 21.04 -9.15
N ARG A 33 -10.52 22.19 -9.40
CA ARG A 33 -10.88 23.15 -8.35
C ARG A 33 -11.92 22.58 -7.38
N ILE A 34 -12.96 21.92 -7.89
CA ILE A 34 -13.99 21.27 -7.06
C ILE A 34 -13.35 20.22 -6.15
N CYS A 35 -12.50 19.34 -6.69
CA CYS A 35 -11.77 18.36 -5.89
C CYS A 35 -10.88 19.04 -4.82
N ALA A 36 -10.18 20.12 -5.18
CA ALA A 36 -9.35 20.88 -4.25
C ALA A 36 -10.18 21.50 -3.12
N PHE A 37 -11.36 22.07 -3.41
CA PHE A 37 -12.24 22.63 -2.39
C PHE A 37 -12.81 21.54 -1.45
N ILE A 38 -13.16 20.37 -1.97
CA ILE A 38 -13.59 19.25 -1.14
C ILE A 38 -12.45 18.82 -0.19
N ILE A 39 -11.23 18.67 -0.70
CA ILE A 39 -10.05 18.30 0.11
C ILE A 39 -9.78 19.39 1.15
N LEU A 40 -9.83 20.68 0.77
CA LEU A 40 -9.62 21.79 1.69
C LEU A 40 -10.65 21.76 2.83
N PHE A 41 -11.92 21.57 2.51
CA PHE A 41 -12.99 21.45 3.51
C PHE A 41 -12.72 20.32 4.51
N LEU A 42 -12.37 19.14 4.01
CA LEU A 42 -12.04 17.99 4.85
C LEU A 42 -10.79 18.24 5.72
N LEU A 43 -9.78 18.94 5.19
CA LEU A 43 -8.58 19.31 5.94
C LEU A 43 -8.91 20.34 7.05
N ILE A 44 -9.79 21.29 6.80
CA ILE A 44 -10.26 22.24 7.83
C ILE A 44 -10.96 21.46 8.96
N LEU A 45 -11.87 20.55 8.63
CA LEU A 45 -12.54 19.71 9.63
C LEU A 45 -11.53 18.87 10.42
N ALA A 46 -10.56 18.26 9.74
CA ALA A 46 -9.53 17.46 10.39
C ALA A 46 -8.71 18.31 11.38
N ASN A 47 -8.28 19.50 10.97
CA ASN A 47 -7.51 20.40 11.85
C ASN A 47 -8.31 20.88 13.08
N LEU A 48 -9.61 21.08 12.92
CA LEU A 48 -10.48 21.50 14.04
C LEU A 48 -10.76 20.34 15.02
N THR A 49 -10.72 19.10 14.57
CA THR A 49 -11.11 17.92 15.38
C THR A 49 -9.91 17.17 15.97
N ILE A 50 -8.74 17.23 15.35
CA ILE A 50 -7.54 16.53 15.81
C ILE A 50 -7.01 17.22 17.07
N ARG A 51 -6.88 16.46 18.16
CA ARG A 51 -6.26 16.93 19.42
C ARG A 51 -5.06 16.03 19.75
N PRO A 52 -3.95 16.61 20.26
CA PRO A 52 -2.81 15.83 20.69
C PRO A 52 -3.21 14.92 21.88
N TYR A 53 -2.89 13.64 21.78
CA TYR A 53 -3.16 12.67 22.86
C TYR A 53 -2.28 12.89 24.10
N ARG A 54 -1.07 13.41 23.90
CA ARG A 54 -0.13 13.75 24.98
C ARG A 54 0.35 15.18 24.79
N PRO A 55 0.58 15.92 25.90
CA PRO A 55 1.24 17.21 25.80
C PRO A 55 2.60 17.06 25.11
N PRO A 56 3.06 18.08 24.38
CA PRO A 56 4.35 18.03 23.71
C PRO A 56 5.43 17.79 24.78
N GLN A 57 6.09 16.64 24.71
CA GLN A 57 7.29 16.41 25.51
C GLN A 57 8.38 17.35 24.99
N GLN A 58 9.21 17.87 25.90
CA GLN A 58 10.35 18.69 25.51
C GLN A 58 11.12 17.97 24.38
N THR A 59 11.26 18.67 23.26
CA THR A 59 11.89 18.13 22.05
C THR A 59 13.35 17.80 22.39
N GLN A 60 13.64 16.55 22.68
CA GLN A 60 15.03 16.11 22.72
C GLN A 60 15.60 16.30 21.33
N LYS A 61 16.67 17.10 21.22
CA LYS A 61 17.37 17.31 19.96
C LYS A 61 17.83 15.94 19.46
N VAL A 62 17.25 15.49 18.34
CA VAL A 62 17.63 14.22 17.72
C VAL A 62 19.06 14.36 17.20
N THR A 63 19.97 13.61 17.78
CA THR A 63 21.38 13.61 17.39
C THR A 63 21.58 12.68 16.19
N TRP A 64 22.55 12.98 15.31
CA TRP A 64 22.89 12.11 14.16
C TRP A 64 23.17 10.66 14.56
N ALA A 65 23.74 10.42 15.74
CA ALA A 65 23.94 9.09 16.27
C ALA A 65 22.61 8.34 16.53
N GLN A 66 21.58 9.04 16.99
CA GLN A 66 20.24 8.47 17.19
C GLN A 66 19.55 8.16 15.86
N LEU A 67 19.80 8.95 14.81
CA LEU A 67 19.29 8.69 13.47
C LEU A 67 19.86 7.39 12.86
N GLY A 68 21.13 7.08 13.15
CA GLY A 68 21.78 5.86 12.68
C GLY A 68 21.43 4.59 13.47
N LYS A 69 20.87 4.72 14.68
CA LYS A 69 20.59 3.59 15.57
C LYS A 69 19.67 2.52 14.95
N PRO A 70 18.52 2.86 14.34
CA PRO A 70 17.64 1.86 13.73
C PRO A 70 18.31 1.03 12.65
N PHE A 71 19.25 1.60 11.89
CA PHE A 71 20.01 0.90 10.86
C PHE A 71 21.05 -0.10 11.38
N ARG A 72 21.27 -0.18 12.70
CA ARG A 72 22.07 -1.22 13.34
C ARG A 72 21.20 -2.38 13.85
N GLU A 73 19.89 -2.21 13.88
CA GLU A 73 18.95 -3.22 14.32
C GLU A 73 18.54 -4.11 13.15
N THR A 74 19.00 -5.36 13.10
CA THR A 74 18.71 -6.31 12.03
C THR A 74 17.20 -6.45 11.80
N GLN A 75 16.39 -6.39 12.86
CA GLN A 75 14.94 -6.45 12.79
C GLN A 75 14.36 -5.29 11.96
N PHE A 76 14.80 -4.07 12.24
CA PHE A 76 14.36 -2.89 11.52
C PHE A 76 14.77 -2.95 10.04
N ILE A 77 16.02 -3.32 9.77
CA ILE A 77 16.54 -3.44 8.38
C ILE A 77 15.71 -4.44 7.56
N LEU A 78 15.45 -5.64 8.11
CA LEU A 78 14.68 -6.67 7.41
C LEU A 78 13.26 -6.19 7.08
N ILE A 79 12.60 -5.49 8.01
CA ILE A 79 11.26 -4.94 7.80
C ILE A 79 11.29 -3.83 6.75
N VAL A 80 12.27 -2.94 6.80
CA VAL A 80 12.43 -1.85 5.82
C VAL A 80 12.64 -2.41 4.40
N ILE A 81 13.55 -3.37 4.24
CA ILE A 81 13.79 -4.03 2.96
C ILE A 81 12.51 -4.73 2.48
N GLY A 82 11.84 -5.45 3.38
CA GLY A 82 10.59 -6.12 3.06
C GLY A 82 9.51 -5.19 2.57
N PHE A 83 9.30 -4.06 3.26
CA PHE A 83 8.31 -3.06 2.87
C PHE A 83 8.68 -2.36 1.56
N PHE A 84 9.96 -2.06 1.35
CA PHE A 84 10.45 -1.45 0.13
C PHE A 84 10.22 -2.35 -1.09
N LEU A 85 10.62 -3.62 -1.02
CA LEU A 85 10.44 -4.58 -2.11
C LEU A 85 8.95 -4.81 -2.40
N PHE A 86 8.14 -4.99 -1.36
CA PHE A 86 6.70 -5.16 -1.53
C PHE A 86 6.05 -3.92 -2.17
N SER A 87 6.48 -2.71 -1.78
CA SER A 87 5.96 -1.47 -2.35
C SER A 87 6.19 -1.37 -3.86
N TYR A 88 7.31 -1.85 -4.36
CA TYR A 88 7.59 -1.91 -5.79
C TYR A 88 6.55 -2.74 -6.55
N GLY A 89 6.29 -3.96 -6.09
CA GLY A 89 5.27 -4.81 -6.69
C GLY A 89 3.86 -4.22 -6.55
N PHE A 90 3.55 -3.62 -5.40
CA PHE A 90 2.27 -2.97 -5.15
C PHE A 90 2.02 -1.79 -6.10
N PHE A 91 2.96 -0.85 -6.21
CA PHE A 91 2.81 0.32 -7.09
C PHE A 91 2.79 -0.07 -8.57
N ALA A 92 3.49 -1.13 -8.97
CA ALA A 92 3.40 -1.66 -10.32
C ALA A 92 1.95 -2.05 -10.68
N VAL A 93 1.27 -2.79 -9.80
CA VAL A 93 -0.14 -3.18 -10.01
C VAL A 93 -1.04 -1.94 -10.04
N VAL A 94 -0.94 -1.07 -9.04
CA VAL A 94 -1.82 0.11 -8.93
C VAL A 94 -1.72 1.01 -10.15
N ASN A 95 -0.51 1.22 -10.69
CA ASN A 95 -0.28 2.13 -11.80
C ASN A 95 -0.56 1.49 -13.16
N TYR A 96 -0.22 0.21 -13.35
CA TYR A 96 -0.24 -0.42 -14.66
C TYR A 96 -1.47 -1.29 -14.92
N LEU A 97 -2.23 -1.68 -13.92
CA LEU A 97 -3.47 -2.43 -14.10
C LEU A 97 -4.52 -1.68 -14.94
N PRO A 98 -4.78 -0.37 -14.69
CA PRO A 98 -5.66 0.41 -15.56
C PRO A 98 -5.12 0.56 -16.99
N VAL A 99 -3.80 0.75 -17.14
CA VAL A 99 -3.14 0.87 -18.45
C VAL A 99 -3.29 -0.43 -19.24
N GLN A 100 -3.14 -1.58 -18.60
CA GLN A 100 -3.36 -2.86 -19.24
C GLN A 100 -4.83 -3.07 -19.62
N ALA A 101 -5.76 -2.67 -18.78
CA ALA A 101 -7.18 -2.75 -19.10
C ALA A 101 -7.53 -1.99 -20.40
N VAL A 102 -6.91 -0.82 -20.61
CA VAL A 102 -7.01 -0.08 -21.88
C VAL A 102 -6.36 -0.85 -23.02
N SER A 103 -5.14 -1.35 -22.83
CA SER A 103 -4.36 -2.02 -23.87
C SER A 103 -4.99 -3.34 -24.35
N THR A 104 -5.78 -4.01 -23.51
CA THR A 104 -6.52 -5.23 -23.85
C THR A 104 -7.87 -4.96 -24.54
N GLY A 105 -8.22 -3.69 -24.81
CA GLY A 105 -9.47 -3.33 -25.46
C GLY A 105 -10.70 -3.42 -24.55
N MET A 106 -10.54 -3.36 -23.23
CA MET A 106 -11.67 -3.29 -22.29
C MET A 106 -12.52 -2.06 -22.59
N ASN A 107 -13.83 -2.19 -22.48
CA ASN A 107 -14.76 -1.09 -22.68
C ASN A 107 -14.41 0.10 -21.76
N SER A 108 -14.27 1.29 -22.33
CA SER A 108 -13.88 2.51 -21.61
C SER A 108 -14.76 2.80 -20.39
N ASN A 109 -16.05 2.46 -20.47
CA ASN A 109 -16.96 2.58 -19.34
C ASN A 109 -16.64 1.65 -18.18
N LEU A 110 -15.93 0.54 -18.41
CA LEU A 110 -15.49 -0.39 -17.36
C LEU A 110 -14.10 -0.05 -16.84
N VAL A 111 -13.22 0.44 -17.70
CA VAL A 111 -11.84 0.80 -17.32
C VAL A 111 -11.82 1.82 -16.18
N GLN A 112 -12.69 2.81 -16.20
CA GLN A 112 -12.78 3.84 -15.15
C GLN A 112 -13.10 3.27 -13.77
N TYR A 113 -13.68 2.07 -13.69
CA TYR A 113 -14.02 1.42 -12.40
C TYR A 113 -12.94 0.48 -11.88
N ILE A 114 -11.87 0.19 -12.62
CA ILE A 114 -10.80 -0.71 -12.19
C ILE A 114 -10.16 -0.22 -10.87
N VAL A 115 -9.79 1.06 -10.80
CA VAL A 115 -9.21 1.67 -9.59
C VAL A 115 -10.23 1.76 -8.45
N PRO A 116 -11.47 2.23 -8.66
CA PRO A 116 -12.53 2.14 -7.67
C PRO A 116 -12.78 0.74 -7.12
N ILE A 117 -12.82 -0.30 -7.95
CA ILE A 117 -12.99 -1.69 -7.52
C ILE A 117 -11.81 -2.14 -6.65
N LEU A 118 -10.58 -1.84 -7.04
CA LEU A 118 -9.38 -2.11 -6.24
C LEU A 118 -9.48 -1.43 -4.87
N ASN A 119 -9.88 -0.17 -4.83
CA ASN A 119 -10.03 0.58 -3.57
C ASN A 119 -11.19 0.06 -2.71
N ALA A 120 -12.29 -0.40 -3.33
CA ALA A 120 -13.38 -1.06 -2.61
C ALA A 120 -12.90 -2.35 -1.95
N GLY A 121 -12.18 -3.20 -2.67
CA GLY A 121 -11.51 -4.36 -2.09
C GLY A 121 -10.58 -3.97 -0.93
N SER A 122 -9.77 -2.94 -1.13
CA SER A 122 -8.83 -2.41 -0.13
C SER A 122 -9.53 -1.93 1.15
N LEU A 123 -10.70 -1.31 1.04
CA LEU A 123 -11.49 -0.89 2.20
C LEU A 123 -11.84 -2.08 3.10
N PHE A 124 -12.39 -3.14 2.53
CA PHE A 124 -12.71 -4.35 3.28
C PHE A 124 -11.45 -5.04 3.82
N GLY A 125 -10.38 -5.09 3.03
CA GLY A 125 -9.09 -5.65 3.46
C GLY A 125 -8.49 -4.94 4.67
N ARG A 126 -8.58 -3.63 4.74
CA ARG A 126 -8.10 -2.82 5.89
C ARG A 126 -8.92 -3.06 7.16
N LEU A 127 -10.24 -3.15 7.05
CA LEU A 127 -11.10 -3.46 8.19
C LEU A 127 -10.83 -4.88 8.70
N PHE A 128 -10.78 -5.83 7.78
CA PHE A 128 -10.54 -7.23 8.09
C PHE A 128 -9.17 -7.46 8.74
N SER A 129 -8.12 -6.89 8.17
CA SER A 129 -6.76 -7.02 8.71
C SER A 129 -6.59 -6.32 10.05
N GLY A 130 -7.25 -5.19 10.27
CA GLY A 130 -7.28 -4.51 11.56
C GLY A 130 -7.88 -5.39 12.65
N PHE A 131 -9.06 -5.97 12.39
CA PHE A 131 -9.77 -6.82 13.33
C PHE A 131 -9.04 -8.14 13.61
N LEU A 132 -8.60 -8.84 12.56
CA LEU A 132 -7.87 -10.10 12.68
C LEU A 132 -6.45 -9.92 13.22
N GLY A 133 -5.79 -8.82 12.86
CA GLY A 133 -4.46 -8.51 13.37
C GLY A 133 -4.41 -8.36 14.88
N ASP A 134 -5.44 -7.79 15.48
CA ASP A 134 -5.55 -7.67 16.94
C ASP A 134 -5.85 -9.04 17.61
N LYS A 135 -6.48 -9.99 16.91
CA LYS A 135 -6.78 -11.34 17.44
C LYS A 135 -5.68 -12.36 17.20
N LEU A 136 -5.11 -12.41 16.01
CA LEU A 136 -4.17 -13.46 15.55
C LEU A 136 -2.71 -12.98 15.51
N GLY A 137 -2.47 -11.70 15.81
CA GLY A 137 -1.15 -11.07 15.71
C GLY A 137 -0.96 -10.37 14.36
N ARG A 138 -0.51 -9.12 14.43
CA ARG A 138 -0.42 -8.23 13.25
C ARG A 138 0.57 -8.73 12.21
N TYR A 139 1.73 -9.24 12.65
CA TYR A 139 2.73 -9.83 11.75
C TYR A 139 2.20 -11.06 11.01
N ASN A 140 1.42 -11.91 11.68
CA ASN A 140 0.87 -13.12 11.08
C ASN A 140 -0.08 -12.76 9.94
N ILE A 141 -1.02 -11.86 10.21
CA ILE A 141 -1.98 -11.41 9.20
C ILE A 141 -1.27 -10.69 8.06
N PHE A 142 -0.31 -9.80 8.37
CA PHE A 142 0.47 -9.09 7.35
C PHE A 142 1.15 -10.07 6.38
N ILE A 143 1.86 -11.06 6.90
CA ILE A 143 2.60 -12.03 6.09
C ILE A 143 1.64 -12.83 5.19
N VAL A 144 0.53 -13.32 5.73
CA VAL A 144 -0.46 -14.09 4.96
C VAL A 144 -1.04 -13.25 3.82
N VAL A 145 -1.52 -12.04 4.11
CA VAL A 145 -2.17 -11.21 3.08
C VAL A 145 -1.18 -10.71 2.03
N CYS A 146 0.07 -10.42 2.42
CA CYS A 146 1.10 -10.00 1.47
C CYS A 146 1.55 -11.17 0.56
N TYR A 147 1.68 -12.39 1.07
CA TYR A 147 1.92 -13.56 0.21
C TYR A 147 0.77 -13.79 -0.75
N LEU A 148 -0.48 -13.72 -0.28
CA LEU A 148 -1.65 -13.85 -1.14
C LEU A 148 -1.69 -12.78 -2.21
N SER A 149 -1.31 -11.53 -1.90
CA SER A 149 -1.19 -10.46 -2.92
C SER A 149 -0.21 -10.85 -4.02
N GLY A 150 0.99 -11.32 -3.68
CA GLY A 150 2.00 -11.77 -4.66
C GLY A 150 1.55 -12.99 -5.46
N ILE A 151 0.90 -13.95 -4.80
CA ILE A 151 0.35 -15.15 -5.46
C ILE A 151 -0.72 -14.76 -6.48
N TRP A 152 -1.66 -13.87 -6.15
CA TRP A 152 -2.70 -13.42 -7.08
C TRP A 152 -2.14 -12.68 -8.30
N ILE A 153 -1.02 -11.95 -8.17
CA ILE A 153 -0.33 -11.37 -9.32
C ILE A 153 0.11 -12.47 -10.30
N LEU A 154 0.71 -13.54 -9.78
CA LEU A 154 1.27 -14.61 -10.62
C LEU A 154 0.21 -15.64 -11.07
N ALA A 155 -0.80 -15.91 -10.26
CA ALA A 155 -1.79 -16.93 -10.53
C ALA A 155 -3.03 -16.44 -11.31
N LEU A 156 -3.37 -15.15 -11.21
CA LEU A 156 -4.55 -14.60 -11.87
C LEU A 156 -4.19 -13.52 -12.90
N TRP A 157 -3.38 -12.54 -12.53
CA TRP A 157 -3.07 -11.43 -13.42
C TRP A 157 -2.09 -11.82 -14.54
N LEU A 158 -1.14 -12.72 -14.25
CA LEU A 158 -0.15 -13.15 -15.25
C LEU A 158 -0.79 -13.98 -16.38
N PRO A 159 -1.58 -15.04 -16.11
CA PRO A 159 -2.08 -15.94 -17.16
C PRO A 159 -3.29 -15.40 -17.92
N ASP A 160 -4.13 -14.58 -17.30
CA ASP A 160 -5.38 -14.12 -17.90
C ASP A 160 -5.52 -12.61 -17.86
N THR A 161 -5.87 -12.03 -19.01
CA THR A 161 -6.11 -10.61 -19.21
C THR A 161 -7.52 -10.30 -19.71
N SER A 162 -8.44 -11.27 -19.61
CA SER A 162 -9.84 -11.05 -19.90
C SER A 162 -10.45 -9.97 -18.98
N THR A 163 -11.47 -9.30 -19.45
CA THR A 163 -12.18 -8.28 -18.65
C THR A 163 -12.62 -8.83 -17.28
N ALA A 164 -13.14 -10.05 -17.25
CA ALA A 164 -13.58 -10.70 -16.01
C ALA A 164 -12.41 -10.96 -15.06
N ALA A 165 -11.27 -11.44 -15.57
CA ALA A 165 -10.07 -11.69 -14.77
C ALA A 165 -9.49 -10.39 -14.21
N LEU A 166 -9.44 -9.32 -14.99
CA LEU A 166 -8.92 -8.02 -14.52
C LEU A 166 -9.81 -7.41 -13.42
N ILE A 167 -11.14 -7.53 -13.54
CA ILE A 167 -12.08 -7.07 -12.49
C ILE A 167 -11.93 -7.92 -11.23
N ALA A 168 -11.91 -9.25 -11.36
CA ALA A 168 -11.73 -10.16 -10.22
C ALA A 168 -10.38 -9.93 -9.54
N PHE A 169 -9.30 -9.79 -10.32
CA PHE A 169 -7.97 -9.48 -9.80
C PHE A 169 -7.96 -8.15 -9.07
N SER A 170 -8.58 -7.10 -9.62
CA SER A 170 -8.66 -5.78 -8.96
C SER A 170 -9.29 -5.88 -7.57
N ALA A 171 -10.41 -6.61 -7.44
CA ALA A 171 -11.09 -6.79 -6.16
C ALA A 171 -10.24 -7.60 -5.16
N LEU A 172 -9.69 -8.74 -5.59
CA LEU A 172 -8.88 -9.62 -4.75
C LEU A 172 -7.57 -8.97 -4.34
N PHE A 173 -6.82 -8.42 -5.30
CA PHE A 173 -5.57 -7.73 -5.01
C PHE A 173 -5.82 -6.52 -4.11
N GLY A 174 -6.88 -5.75 -4.37
CA GLY A 174 -7.30 -4.65 -3.51
C GLY A 174 -7.49 -5.11 -2.07
N PHE A 175 -8.26 -6.19 -1.86
CA PHE A 175 -8.53 -6.75 -0.53
C PHE A 175 -7.23 -7.13 0.20
N PHE A 176 -6.37 -7.93 -0.41
CA PHE A 176 -5.15 -8.41 0.24
C PHE A 176 -4.10 -7.29 0.41
N SER A 177 -3.88 -6.46 -0.60
CA SER A 177 -2.92 -5.36 -0.53
C SER A 177 -3.37 -4.19 0.36
N GLY A 178 -4.68 -4.03 0.56
CA GLY A 178 -5.22 -3.04 1.50
C GLY A 178 -4.71 -3.24 2.93
N ALA A 179 -4.54 -4.50 3.33
CA ALA A 179 -3.96 -4.85 4.62
C ALA A 179 -2.49 -4.40 4.76
N TYR A 180 -1.70 -4.48 3.69
CA TYR A 180 -0.32 -3.96 3.68
C TYR A 180 -0.27 -2.51 4.13
N VAL A 181 -1.03 -1.63 3.48
CA VAL A 181 -1.03 -0.19 3.79
C VAL A 181 -1.46 0.08 5.24
N SER A 182 -2.46 -0.64 5.75
CA SER A 182 -3.00 -0.40 7.10
C SER A 182 -2.10 -0.94 8.22
N LEU A 183 -1.28 -1.96 7.94
CA LEU A 183 -0.47 -2.64 8.96
C LEU A 183 0.98 -2.12 9.03
N ILE A 184 1.49 -1.36 8.06
CA ILE A 184 2.86 -0.80 8.09
C ILE A 184 3.13 -0.10 9.42
N THR A 185 2.33 0.91 9.76
CA THR A 185 2.52 1.70 10.99
C THR A 185 2.36 0.85 12.25
N PRO A 186 1.31 0.02 12.41
CA PRO A 186 1.20 -0.89 13.55
C PRO A 186 2.38 -1.84 13.74
N LEU A 187 2.93 -2.39 12.65
CA LEU A 187 4.09 -3.26 12.74
C LEU A 187 5.34 -2.50 13.22
N LEU A 188 5.54 -1.28 12.74
CA LEU A 188 6.65 -0.43 13.18
C LEU A 188 6.53 -0.02 14.66
N ILE A 189 5.31 0.26 15.13
CA ILE A 189 5.05 0.57 16.54
C ILE A 189 5.49 -0.59 17.45
N GLN A 190 5.24 -1.83 17.05
CA GLN A 190 5.57 -3.01 17.84
C GLN A 190 7.08 -3.21 18.05
N ILE A 191 7.91 -2.80 17.10
CA ILE A 191 9.37 -2.96 17.15
C ILE A 191 10.11 -1.69 17.57
N SER A 192 9.40 -0.61 17.84
CA SER A 192 9.99 0.71 18.04
C SER A 192 9.76 1.22 19.46
N PRO A 193 10.77 1.80 20.12
CA PRO A 193 10.56 2.56 21.32
C PRO A 193 9.59 3.72 21.06
N MET A 194 8.71 4.02 22.03
CA MET A 194 7.67 5.06 21.89
C MET A 194 8.24 6.42 21.44
N ALA A 195 9.40 6.79 21.92
CA ALA A 195 10.05 8.06 21.59
C ALA A 195 10.58 8.12 20.14
N GLU A 196 10.81 6.96 19.49
CA GLU A 196 11.41 6.85 18.17
C GLU A 196 10.38 6.54 17.06
N ILE A 197 9.11 6.24 17.40
CA ILE A 197 8.08 5.78 16.45
C ILE A 197 7.95 6.72 15.26
N GLY A 198 7.80 8.03 15.50
CA GLY A 198 7.60 9.02 14.44
C GLY A 198 8.77 9.07 13.48
N PHE A 199 9.98 9.07 14.02
CA PHE A 199 11.22 9.09 13.23
C PHE A 199 11.40 7.80 12.42
N ARG A 200 11.23 6.62 13.04
CA ARG A 200 11.35 5.32 12.36
C ARG A 200 10.30 5.17 11.26
N THR A 201 9.07 5.59 11.53
CA THR A 201 8.01 5.62 10.51
C THR A 201 8.36 6.57 9.35
N GLY A 202 8.93 7.73 9.64
CA GLY A 202 9.39 8.67 8.63
C GLY A 202 10.45 8.08 7.71
N ILE A 203 11.45 7.37 8.24
CA ILE A 203 12.47 6.66 7.45
C ILE A 203 11.81 5.64 6.51
N VAL A 204 10.93 4.81 7.04
CA VAL A 204 10.27 3.75 6.27
C VAL A 204 9.44 4.35 5.14
N LEU A 205 8.62 5.36 5.42
CA LEU A 205 7.81 6.03 4.40
C LEU A 205 8.67 6.75 3.35
N PHE A 206 9.78 7.35 3.75
CA PHE A 206 10.74 7.94 2.81
C PHE A 206 11.30 6.90 1.85
N LEU A 207 11.73 5.73 2.35
CA LEU A 207 12.26 4.66 1.49
C LEU A 207 11.17 4.06 0.60
N ILE A 208 9.96 3.86 1.10
CA ILE A 208 8.80 3.44 0.29
C ILE A 208 8.52 4.46 -0.82
N SER A 209 8.63 5.76 -0.55
CA SER A 209 8.38 6.82 -1.55
C SER A 209 9.43 6.81 -2.67
N LEU A 210 10.68 6.47 -2.37
CA LEU A 210 11.70 6.26 -3.41
C LEU A 210 11.31 5.09 -4.33
N GLY A 211 10.78 4.00 -3.76
CA GLY A 211 10.17 2.90 -4.53
C GLY A 211 9.05 3.40 -5.43
N GLY A 212 8.11 4.15 -4.89
CA GLY A 212 7.00 4.72 -5.66
C GLY A 212 7.45 5.64 -6.80
N LEU A 213 8.48 6.46 -6.58
CA LEU A 213 9.03 7.38 -7.58
C LEU A 213 9.71 6.63 -8.74
N THR A 214 10.46 5.57 -8.44
CA THR A 214 11.26 4.83 -9.42
C THR A 214 10.49 3.68 -10.08
N THR A 215 9.35 3.27 -9.52
CA THR A 215 8.53 2.16 -10.05
C THR A 215 8.08 2.41 -11.49
N ASN A 216 7.59 3.60 -11.82
CA ASN A 216 7.08 3.88 -13.17
C ASN A 216 8.14 3.81 -14.25
N PRO A 217 9.30 4.49 -14.16
CA PRO A 217 10.34 4.36 -15.18
C PRO A 217 10.89 2.93 -15.28
N VAL A 218 11.04 2.20 -14.17
CA VAL A 218 11.49 0.80 -14.20
C VAL A 218 10.49 -0.09 -14.91
N ASN A 219 9.21 0.01 -14.55
CA ASN A 219 8.16 -0.80 -15.16
C ASN A 219 7.91 -0.43 -16.63
N GLY A 220 8.03 0.84 -17.00
CA GLY A 220 7.99 1.28 -18.40
C GLY A 220 9.10 0.61 -19.21
N ALA A 221 10.35 0.66 -18.73
CA ALA A 221 11.46 0.01 -19.38
C ALA A 221 11.30 -1.53 -19.51
N ILE A 222 10.66 -2.18 -18.53
CA ILE A 222 10.37 -3.61 -18.61
C ILE A 222 9.32 -3.89 -19.71
N ILE A 223 8.26 -3.07 -19.79
CA ILE A 223 7.22 -3.24 -20.83
C ILE A 223 7.79 -3.02 -22.22
N ASP A 224 8.67 -2.04 -22.39
CA ASP A 224 9.31 -1.72 -23.67
C ASP A 224 10.38 -2.75 -24.09
N SER A 225 10.80 -3.61 -23.17
CA SER A 225 11.74 -4.70 -23.44
C SER A 225 11.04 -5.92 -24.07
N SER A 226 11.83 -6.93 -24.47
CA SER A 226 11.31 -8.21 -24.95
C SER A 226 10.46 -8.98 -23.93
N ALA A 227 10.56 -8.65 -22.64
CA ALA A 227 9.77 -9.27 -21.57
C ALA A 227 8.32 -8.76 -21.53
N GLY A 228 8.05 -7.54 -21.99
CA GLY A 228 6.73 -6.97 -22.14
C GLY A 228 5.89 -7.00 -20.84
N TRP A 229 4.59 -7.12 -20.99
CA TRP A 229 3.63 -7.20 -19.88
C TRP A 229 3.87 -8.39 -18.94
N SER A 230 4.30 -9.53 -19.49
CA SER A 230 4.62 -10.72 -18.66
C SER A 230 5.81 -10.45 -17.75
N GLY A 231 6.82 -9.77 -18.25
CA GLY A 231 7.98 -9.36 -17.45
C GLY A 231 7.58 -8.47 -16.27
N LEU A 232 6.75 -7.46 -16.51
CA LEU A 232 6.23 -6.58 -15.46
C LEU A 232 5.48 -7.35 -14.37
N LYS A 233 4.59 -8.26 -14.77
CA LYS A 233 3.78 -9.05 -13.83
C LYS A 233 4.64 -10.00 -12.99
N ILE A 234 5.60 -10.69 -13.62
CA ILE A 234 6.55 -11.56 -12.92
C ILE A 234 7.40 -10.72 -11.95
N PHE A 235 7.97 -9.61 -12.41
CA PHE A 235 8.75 -8.70 -11.58
C PHE A 235 7.95 -8.25 -10.35
N SER A 236 6.72 -7.76 -10.54
CA SER A 236 5.85 -7.32 -9.45
C SER A 236 5.54 -8.42 -8.46
N GLY A 237 5.14 -9.60 -8.95
CA GLY A 237 4.79 -10.75 -8.11
C GLY A 237 5.98 -11.25 -7.30
N VAL A 238 7.14 -11.41 -7.94
CA VAL A 238 8.38 -11.84 -7.28
C VAL A 238 8.82 -10.86 -6.21
N LEU A 239 8.76 -9.55 -6.47
CA LEU A 239 9.11 -8.53 -5.47
C LEU A 239 8.14 -8.51 -4.29
N CYS A 240 6.84 -8.72 -4.51
CA CYS A 240 5.88 -8.87 -3.41
C CYS A 240 6.21 -10.10 -2.53
N LEU A 241 6.50 -11.24 -3.14
CA LEU A 241 6.85 -12.47 -2.42
C LEU A 241 8.19 -12.34 -1.68
N ALA A 242 9.20 -11.79 -2.34
CA ALA A 242 10.51 -11.54 -1.73
C ALA A 242 10.40 -10.57 -0.55
N GLY A 243 9.72 -9.44 -0.74
CA GLY A 243 9.50 -8.46 0.33
C GLY A 243 8.79 -9.06 1.54
N THR A 244 7.76 -9.86 1.30
CA THR A 244 7.05 -10.59 2.37
C THR A 244 7.97 -11.58 3.09
N SER A 245 8.87 -12.25 2.36
CA SER A 245 9.83 -13.20 2.94
C SER A 245 10.82 -12.52 3.88
N PHE A 246 11.27 -11.30 3.60
CA PHE A 246 12.09 -10.52 4.54
C PHE A 246 11.34 -10.22 5.84
N VAL A 247 10.06 -9.86 5.75
CA VAL A 247 9.22 -9.64 6.95
C VAL A 247 8.99 -10.94 7.71
N LEU A 248 8.82 -12.07 7.02
CA LEU A 248 8.72 -13.40 7.64
C LEU A 248 10.00 -13.77 8.40
N VAL A 249 11.18 -13.54 7.82
CA VAL A 249 12.47 -13.77 8.48
C VAL A 249 12.59 -12.88 9.72
N ALA A 250 12.21 -11.61 9.63
CA ALA A 250 12.20 -10.70 10.78
C ALA A 250 11.33 -11.26 11.91
N ARG A 251 10.12 -11.75 11.59
CA ARG A 251 9.21 -12.36 12.57
C ARG A 251 9.80 -13.63 13.20
N ILE A 252 10.34 -14.55 12.39
CA ILE A 252 10.91 -15.82 12.88
C ILE A 252 12.06 -15.56 13.83
N ARG A 253 12.91 -14.58 13.55
CA ARG A 253 14.03 -14.18 14.45
C ARG A 253 13.55 -13.73 15.82
N GLN A 254 12.35 -13.16 15.91
CA GLN A 254 11.83 -12.59 17.14
C GLN A 254 10.98 -13.58 17.96
N THR A 255 10.18 -14.40 17.30
CA THR A 255 9.23 -15.31 17.95
C THR A 255 9.62 -16.79 17.84
N GLY A 256 10.71 -17.10 17.12
CA GLY A 256 11.04 -18.45 16.71
C GLY A 256 9.98 -19.01 15.74
N TRP A 257 9.94 -20.32 15.59
CA TRP A 257 9.00 -21.03 14.73
C TRP A 257 7.57 -21.14 15.30
N LYS A 258 7.24 -20.42 16.36
CA LYS A 258 5.90 -20.44 16.97
C LYS A 258 4.90 -19.68 16.08
N VAL A 259 4.15 -20.41 15.24
CA VAL A 259 3.22 -19.85 14.24
C VAL A 259 2.13 -18.97 14.86
N LEU A 260 1.61 -19.34 16.03
CA LEU A 260 0.53 -18.61 16.73
C LEU A 260 1.04 -17.63 17.79
N ALA A 261 2.36 -17.35 17.82
CA ALA A 261 2.84 -16.31 18.72
C ALA A 261 2.23 -14.97 18.34
N ARG A 262 1.46 -14.42 19.25
CA ARG A 262 0.99 -13.04 19.15
C ARG A 262 2.18 -12.13 19.44
N PHE A 263 2.61 -11.47 18.45
CA PHE A 263 3.67 -10.48 18.48
C PHE A 263 3.13 -9.18 17.95
#